data_0dac8a06aa6e28aa8d99d82a705bc922
#
_entry.id   0dac8a06aa6e28aa8d99d82a705bc922
#
_cell.length_a   1.000
_cell.length_b   1.000
_cell.length_c   1.000
_cell.angle_alpha   90.00
_cell.angle_beta   90.00
_cell.angle_gamma   90.00
#
_symmetry.space_group_name_H-M   'P 1'
#
loop_
_entity.id
_entity.type
_entity.pdbx_description
1 polymer ?
#
loop_
_entity_poly.entity_id
_entity_poly.type
_entity_poly.pdbx_seq_one_letter_code
_entity_poly.pdbx_strand_id
1 'polypeptide(L)'
;MIKWKTTTYPSTFIKLSDELAKVRSMLSADVYNKDTEKYRGSQEHSIQSLGIFAELVARHILDNNRGVFYEAAPLIETRPVVDADIIMQGIDELNYIDVKGVKSKGDTLRVNYKAHNNPNKKVTHYLFIQPLNALYARFCWYKYKDVNDWDVVMSTYTKCYELKIQKHN
;
A
#
# COMPACT_ATOMS: atom_id res chain seq x y z
N MET A 1 -15.62 -10.38 -8.32
CA MET A 1 -16.02 -8.96 -8.17
C MET A 1 -15.33 -8.36 -6.94
N ILE A 2 -14.68 -7.18 -7.06
CA ILE A 2 -13.98 -6.53 -5.95
C ILE A 2 -15.01 -5.97 -4.96
N LYS A 3 -14.89 -6.37 -3.69
CA LYS A 3 -15.77 -5.87 -2.61
C LYS A 3 -15.17 -4.61 -2.00
N TRP A 4 -15.48 -3.45 -2.59
CA TRP A 4 -15.10 -2.16 -2.06
C TRP A 4 -15.95 -1.76 -0.85
N LYS A 5 -15.28 -1.18 0.16
CA LYS A 5 -15.90 -0.44 1.27
C LYS A 5 -15.44 1.02 1.17
N THR A 6 -16.23 1.95 1.68
CA THR A 6 -15.90 3.38 1.72
C THR A 6 -15.64 3.82 3.15
N THR A 7 -14.68 4.71 3.34
CA THR A 7 -14.37 5.36 4.61
C THR A 7 -14.14 6.85 4.39
N THR A 8 -14.36 7.64 5.44
CA THR A 8 -13.90 9.01 5.53
C THR A 8 -12.48 9.04 6.08
N TYR A 9 -11.75 10.13 5.86
CA TYR A 9 -10.46 10.39 6.46
C TYR A 9 -10.22 11.90 6.65
N PRO A 10 -9.35 12.31 7.58
CA PRO A 10 -8.99 13.71 7.77
C PRO A 10 -8.37 14.32 6.50
N SER A 11 -8.89 15.45 6.02
CA SER A 11 -8.39 16.12 4.82
C SER A 11 -6.89 16.47 4.88
N THR A 12 -6.36 16.62 6.08
CA THR A 12 -4.94 16.85 6.35
C THR A 12 -4.03 15.71 5.90
N PHE A 13 -4.56 14.47 5.71
CA PHE A 13 -3.76 13.32 5.29
C PHE A 13 -3.13 13.50 3.91
N ILE A 14 -3.82 14.18 2.98
CA ILE A 14 -3.28 14.48 1.65
C ILE A 14 -2.01 15.33 1.77
N LYS A 15 -2.08 16.44 2.53
CA LYS A 15 -0.93 17.32 2.74
C LYS A 15 0.18 16.62 3.52
N LEU A 16 -0.18 15.90 4.58
CA LEU A 16 0.77 15.17 5.41
C LEU A 16 1.52 14.10 4.60
N SER A 17 0.82 13.33 3.76
CA SER A 17 1.45 12.32 2.91
C SER A 17 2.42 12.94 1.90
N ASP A 18 2.11 14.11 1.37
CA ASP A 18 2.98 14.83 0.43
C ASP A 18 4.26 15.33 1.11
N GLU A 19 4.15 15.92 2.31
CA GLU A 19 5.31 16.39 3.08
C GLU A 19 6.20 15.21 3.54
N LEU A 20 5.61 14.13 4.04
CA LEU A 20 6.37 12.94 4.43
C LEU A 20 7.02 12.24 3.23
N ALA A 21 6.39 12.30 2.05
CA ALA A 21 6.97 11.75 0.83
C ALA A 21 8.25 12.47 0.39
N LYS A 22 8.35 13.78 0.63
CA LYS A 22 9.59 14.53 0.38
C LYS A 22 10.74 13.97 1.21
N VAL A 23 10.50 13.76 2.50
CA VAL A 23 11.49 13.21 3.43
C VAL A 23 11.84 11.77 3.05
N ARG A 24 10.83 10.91 2.80
CA ARG A 24 11.05 9.50 2.41
C ARG A 24 11.83 9.40 1.10
N SER A 25 11.55 10.26 0.12
CA SER A 25 12.26 10.28 -1.17
C SER A 25 13.72 10.72 -1.02
N MET A 26 14.00 11.69 -0.15
CA MET A 26 15.38 12.12 0.15
C MET A 26 16.16 10.98 0.81
N LEU A 27 15.59 10.34 1.82
CA LEU A 27 16.23 9.20 2.50
C LEU A 27 16.41 7.99 1.58
N SER A 28 15.45 7.74 0.69
CA SER A 28 15.56 6.65 -0.29
C SER A 28 16.69 6.88 -1.28
N ALA A 29 16.96 8.12 -1.67
CA ALA A 29 18.08 8.46 -2.56
C ALA A 29 19.44 8.17 -1.92
N ASP A 30 19.52 8.31 -0.58
CA ASP A 30 20.75 8.04 0.17
C ASP A 30 20.94 6.54 0.47
N VAL A 31 19.83 5.83 0.77
CA VAL A 31 19.83 4.41 1.16
C VAL A 31 19.82 3.47 -0.05
N TYR A 32 19.09 3.83 -1.10
CA TYR A 32 19.03 3.06 -2.34
C TYR A 32 19.93 3.75 -3.36
N ASN A 33 21.18 3.25 -3.50
CA ASN A 33 22.06 3.69 -4.55
C ASN A 33 21.30 3.79 -5.89
N LYS A 34 21.60 4.82 -6.69
CA LYS A 34 20.93 5.17 -7.96
C LYS A 34 20.78 4.00 -8.95
N ASP A 35 21.53 2.92 -8.73
CA ASP A 35 21.57 1.72 -9.58
C ASP A 35 20.59 0.62 -9.18
N THR A 36 19.72 0.84 -8.17
CA THR A 36 18.76 -0.18 -7.78
C THR A 36 17.45 -0.06 -8.58
N GLU A 37 16.89 -1.20 -8.99
CA GLU A 37 15.57 -1.32 -9.65
C GLU A 37 14.41 -0.62 -8.90
N LYS A 38 14.66 -0.04 -7.74
CA LYS A 38 13.68 0.62 -6.89
C LYS A 38 13.54 2.11 -7.16
N TYR A 39 14.53 2.76 -7.78
CA TYR A 39 14.44 4.18 -8.10
C TYR A 39 13.58 4.43 -9.35
N ARG A 40 12.48 5.14 -9.19
CA ARG A 40 11.47 5.40 -10.24
C ARG A 40 11.55 6.80 -10.84
N GLY A 41 12.68 7.46 -10.70
CA GLY A 41 12.96 8.77 -11.30
C GLY A 41 11.98 9.85 -10.83
N SER A 42 11.47 10.66 -11.76
CA SER A 42 10.56 11.78 -11.47
C SER A 42 9.20 11.38 -10.88
N GLN A 43 8.82 10.10 -10.94
CA GLN A 43 7.57 9.60 -10.35
C GLN A 43 7.73 9.16 -8.89
N GLU A 44 8.96 9.12 -8.36
CA GLU A 44 9.23 8.59 -7.02
C GLU A 44 8.43 9.32 -5.94
N HIS A 45 8.40 10.66 -5.98
CA HIS A 45 7.65 11.45 -5.00
C HIS A 45 6.14 11.11 -5.00
N SER A 46 5.50 11.04 -6.17
CA SER A 46 4.08 10.76 -6.27
C SER A 46 3.72 9.33 -5.83
N ILE A 47 4.62 8.38 -6.05
CA ILE A 47 4.46 6.99 -5.61
C ILE A 47 4.61 6.91 -4.09
N GLN A 48 5.59 7.59 -3.50
CA GLN A 48 5.79 7.65 -2.07
C GLN A 48 4.63 8.35 -1.36
N SER A 49 4.14 9.48 -1.90
CA SER A 49 2.98 10.19 -1.37
C SER A 49 1.73 9.30 -1.34
N LEU A 50 1.45 8.58 -2.43
CA LEU A 50 0.32 7.65 -2.49
C LEU A 50 0.47 6.48 -1.51
N GLY A 51 1.68 5.95 -1.34
CA GLY A 51 1.97 4.89 -0.37
C GLY A 51 1.71 5.36 1.06
N ILE A 52 2.28 6.50 1.46
CA ILE A 52 2.11 7.08 2.80
C ILE A 52 0.64 7.43 3.05
N PHE A 53 -0.06 8.01 2.06
CA PHE A 53 -1.49 8.28 2.15
C PHE A 53 -2.28 7.00 2.47
N ALA A 54 -1.99 5.93 1.75
CA ALA A 54 -2.65 4.64 1.97
C ALA A 54 -2.39 4.08 3.37
N GLU A 55 -1.14 4.16 3.86
CA GLU A 55 -0.78 3.74 5.22
C GLU A 55 -1.49 4.59 6.30
N LEU A 56 -1.61 5.92 6.12
CA LEU A 56 -2.36 6.79 7.03
C LEU A 56 -3.85 6.43 7.08
N VAL A 57 -4.48 6.23 5.93
CA VAL A 57 -5.89 5.83 5.86
C VAL A 57 -6.11 4.43 6.44
N ALA A 58 -5.18 3.49 6.21
CA ALA A 58 -5.25 2.16 6.79
C ALA A 58 -5.26 2.21 8.33
N ARG A 59 -4.35 2.98 8.93
CA ARG A 59 -4.33 3.20 10.39
C ARG A 59 -5.62 3.83 10.88
N HIS A 60 -6.12 4.85 10.21
CA HIS A 60 -7.38 5.50 10.55
C HIS A 60 -8.58 4.54 10.51
N ILE A 61 -8.63 3.62 9.54
CA ILE A 61 -9.64 2.57 9.48
C ILE A 61 -9.55 1.66 10.71
N LEU A 62 -8.33 1.26 11.09
CA LEU A 62 -8.12 0.37 12.22
C LEU A 62 -8.40 1.05 13.56
N ASP A 63 -7.98 2.29 13.75
CA ASP A 63 -8.24 3.09 14.96
C ASP A 63 -9.73 3.30 15.21
N ASN A 64 -10.53 3.40 14.16
CA ASN A 64 -11.98 3.54 14.25
C ASN A 64 -12.72 2.19 14.47
N ASN A 65 -12.01 1.06 14.42
CA ASN A 65 -12.56 -0.24 14.72
C ASN A 65 -12.27 -0.65 16.17
N ARG A 66 -13.29 -0.57 17.02
CA ARG A 66 -13.17 -0.96 18.43
C ARG A 66 -12.75 -2.44 18.57
N GLY A 67 -11.77 -2.68 19.42
CA GLY A 67 -11.26 -4.03 19.72
C GLY A 67 -10.25 -4.58 18.72
N VAL A 68 -9.79 -3.78 17.76
CA VAL A 68 -8.67 -4.14 16.89
C VAL A 68 -7.37 -3.66 17.55
N PHE A 69 -6.45 -4.59 17.76
CA PHE A 69 -5.09 -4.29 18.24
C PHE A 69 -4.11 -4.49 17.09
N TYR A 70 -3.25 -3.51 16.84
CA TYR A 70 -2.26 -3.58 15.77
C TYR A 70 -0.99 -2.79 16.11
N GLU A 71 0.10 -3.15 15.44
CA GLU A 71 1.34 -2.38 15.38
C GLU A 71 1.56 -1.95 13.93
N ALA A 72 1.99 -0.72 13.72
CA ALA A 72 2.28 -0.20 12.38
C ALA A 72 3.77 0.15 12.26
N ALA A 73 4.37 -0.21 11.11
CA ALA A 73 5.72 0.20 10.77
C ALA A 73 5.81 1.74 10.70
N PRO A 74 6.96 2.35 10.99
CA PRO A 74 7.16 3.79 10.83
C PRO A 74 6.83 4.25 9.40
N LEU A 75 6.16 5.41 9.26
CA LEU A 75 5.87 5.99 7.94
C LEU A 75 7.16 6.42 7.20
N ILE A 76 8.20 6.73 7.95
CA ILE A 76 9.53 7.07 7.45
C ILE A 76 10.52 6.09 8.07
N GLU A 77 11.20 5.36 7.22
CA GLU A 77 12.21 4.39 7.62
C GLU A 77 13.56 4.71 6.99
N THR A 78 14.60 4.52 7.80
CA THR A 78 16.00 4.72 7.38
C THR A 78 16.65 3.44 6.90
N ARG A 79 15.93 2.31 6.91
CA ARG A 79 16.44 0.99 6.50
C ARG A 79 15.41 0.29 5.60
N PRO A 80 15.86 -0.55 4.65
CA PRO A 80 14.95 -1.39 3.87
C PRO A 80 14.20 -2.33 4.81
N VAL A 81 12.87 -2.20 4.88
CA VAL A 81 12.03 -3.09 5.66
C VAL A 81 11.49 -4.19 4.77
N VAL A 82 11.64 -5.41 5.22
CA VAL A 82 11.13 -6.62 4.56
C VAL A 82 9.76 -7.00 5.13
N ASP A 83 9.39 -6.42 6.28
CA ASP A 83 8.18 -6.75 7.01
C ASP A 83 6.92 -6.07 6.45
N ALA A 84 5.77 -6.46 6.99
CA ALA A 84 4.49 -5.87 6.66
C ALA A 84 4.36 -4.44 7.20
N ASP A 85 3.54 -3.61 6.55
CA ASP A 85 3.27 -2.23 6.98
C ASP A 85 2.49 -2.19 8.30
N ILE A 86 1.65 -3.21 8.54
CA ILE A 86 0.83 -3.35 9.75
C ILE A 86 0.83 -4.82 10.20
N ILE A 87 0.98 -5.05 11.50
CA ILE A 87 0.80 -6.34 12.15
C ILE A 87 -0.45 -6.23 13.03
N MET A 88 -1.47 -7.00 12.73
CA MET A 88 -2.76 -6.95 13.41
C MET A 88 -3.04 -8.27 14.15
N GLN A 89 -3.48 -8.17 15.41
CA GLN A 89 -3.91 -9.34 16.18
C GLN A 89 -5.18 -9.93 15.58
N GLY A 90 -5.11 -11.17 15.12
CA GLY A 90 -6.27 -11.99 14.78
C GLY A 90 -6.78 -12.80 15.95
N ILE A 91 -7.77 -13.65 15.72
CA ILE A 91 -8.35 -14.52 16.77
C ILE A 91 -7.31 -15.57 17.19
N ASP A 92 -6.72 -16.27 16.23
CA ASP A 92 -5.80 -17.39 16.49
C ASP A 92 -4.37 -17.10 16.02
N GLU A 93 -4.17 -16.07 15.19
CA GLU A 93 -2.87 -15.76 14.58
C GLU A 93 -2.67 -14.26 14.33
N LEU A 94 -1.42 -13.88 14.10
CA LEU A 94 -1.07 -12.54 13.65
C LEU A 94 -1.31 -12.40 12.15
N ASN A 95 -1.96 -11.30 11.76
CA ASN A 95 -2.14 -10.91 10.37
C ASN A 95 -1.09 -9.87 9.97
N TYR A 96 -0.32 -10.19 8.94
CA TYR A 96 0.71 -9.33 8.36
C TYR A 96 0.12 -8.65 7.12
N ILE A 97 -0.08 -7.34 7.20
CA ILE A 97 -0.82 -6.56 6.20
C ILE A 97 0.15 -5.67 5.42
N ASP A 98 0.20 -5.84 4.12
CA ASP A 98 0.93 -4.99 3.19
C ASP A 98 -0.07 -4.00 2.56
N VAL A 99 0.11 -2.70 2.79
CA VAL A 99 -0.80 -1.64 2.36
C VAL A 99 -0.40 -1.15 0.98
N LYS A 100 -1.36 -1.02 0.07
CA LYS A 100 -1.15 -0.60 -1.31
C LYS A 100 -2.02 0.60 -1.69
N GLY A 101 -1.37 1.68 -2.08
CA GLY A 101 -2.07 2.84 -2.65
C GLY A 101 -2.49 2.57 -4.11
N VAL A 102 -3.74 2.90 -4.42
CA VAL A 102 -4.29 2.87 -5.79
C VAL A 102 -4.56 4.31 -6.22
N LYS A 103 -4.10 4.69 -7.42
CA LYS A 103 -4.34 6.05 -7.96
C LYS A 103 -5.85 6.34 -8.01
N SER A 104 -6.27 7.60 -7.79
CA SER A 104 -7.69 7.99 -7.73
C SER A 104 -8.50 7.60 -8.98
N LYS A 105 -7.87 7.67 -10.15
CA LYS A 105 -8.44 7.23 -11.43
C LYS A 105 -7.89 5.86 -11.89
N GLY A 106 -7.21 5.14 -10.98
CA GLY A 106 -6.67 3.82 -11.29
C GLY A 106 -7.79 2.80 -11.50
N ASP A 107 -7.60 1.93 -12.46
CA ASP A 107 -8.51 0.86 -12.85
C ASP A 107 -7.96 -0.55 -12.57
N THR A 108 -6.83 -0.60 -11.86
CA THR A 108 -6.16 -1.86 -11.53
C THR A 108 -5.64 -1.89 -10.11
N LEU A 109 -5.72 -3.06 -9.46
CA LEU A 109 -4.95 -3.40 -8.27
C LEU A 109 -3.66 -4.07 -8.70
N ARG A 110 -2.53 -3.71 -8.09
CA ARG A 110 -1.22 -4.30 -8.43
C ARG A 110 -0.42 -4.70 -7.21
N VAL A 111 0.20 -5.87 -7.30
CA VAL A 111 1.18 -6.34 -6.33
C VAL A 111 2.47 -6.68 -7.06
N ASN A 112 3.60 -6.17 -6.57
CA ASN A 112 4.91 -6.44 -7.17
C ASN A 112 5.22 -7.94 -7.09
N TYR A 113 5.50 -8.57 -8.24
CA TYR A 113 5.75 -10.00 -8.36
C TYR A 113 6.92 -10.49 -7.51
N LYS A 114 8.06 -9.78 -7.59
CA LYS A 114 9.27 -10.12 -6.82
C LYS A 114 9.06 -10.00 -5.31
N ALA A 115 8.36 -8.93 -4.88
CA ALA A 115 8.06 -8.72 -3.47
C ALA A 115 7.06 -9.75 -2.93
N HIS A 116 6.04 -10.10 -3.72
CA HIS A 116 5.05 -11.12 -3.35
C HIS A 116 5.71 -12.50 -3.17
N ASN A 117 6.60 -12.89 -4.08
CA ASN A 117 7.26 -14.19 -4.06
C ASN A 117 8.56 -14.20 -3.22
N ASN A 118 8.84 -13.16 -2.43
CA ASN A 118 9.99 -13.12 -1.55
C ASN A 118 9.74 -14.01 -0.31
N PRO A 119 10.48 -15.12 -0.11
CA PRO A 119 10.25 -16.03 1.01
C PRO A 119 10.54 -15.40 2.38
N ASN A 120 11.30 -14.31 2.41
CA ASN A 120 11.62 -13.60 3.65
C ASN A 120 10.55 -12.56 4.03
N LYS A 121 9.58 -12.27 3.15
CA LYS A 121 8.52 -11.31 3.41
C LYS A 121 7.30 -12.02 4.00
N LYS A 122 6.93 -11.64 5.23
CA LYS A 122 5.71 -12.14 5.87
C LYS A 122 4.54 -11.24 5.47
N VAL A 123 3.64 -11.77 4.65
CA VAL A 123 2.38 -11.10 4.27
C VAL A 123 1.27 -12.14 4.30
N THR A 124 0.19 -11.84 5.00
CA THR A 124 -1.04 -12.65 5.02
C THR A 124 -2.16 -12.00 4.22
N HIS A 125 -2.16 -10.66 4.20
CA HIS A 125 -3.20 -9.86 3.54
C HIS A 125 -2.62 -8.64 2.85
N TYR A 126 -3.30 -8.22 1.78
CA TYR A 126 -3.14 -6.93 1.12
C TYR A 126 -4.34 -6.04 1.42
N LEU A 127 -4.09 -4.79 1.79
CA LEU A 127 -5.10 -3.75 1.95
C LEU A 127 -4.88 -2.68 0.88
N PHE A 128 -5.81 -2.61 -0.08
CA PHE A 128 -5.78 -1.60 -1.13
C PHE A 128 -6.62 -0.38 -0.73
N ILE A 129 -6.03 0.81 -0.86
CA ILE A 129 -6.65 2.09 -0.54
C ILE A 129 -6.65 2.97 -1.79
N GLN A 130 -7.82 3.45 -2.19
CA GLN A 130 -7.97 4.37 -3.33
C GLN A 130 -8.67 5.66 -2.89
N PRO A 131 -8.02 6.83 -3.00
CA PRO A 131 -8.69 8.10 -2.75
C PRO A 131 -9.78 8.34 -3.80
N LEU A 132 -10.96 8.76 -3.37
CA LEU A 132 -12.07 9.16 -4.22
C LEU A 132 -12.11 10.69 -4.37
N ASN A 133 -11.91 11.41 -3.28
CA ASN A 133 -11.85 12.88 -3.21
C ASN A 133 -11.08 13.29 -1.95
N ALA A 134 -11.16 14.56 -1.53
CA ALA A 134 -10.43 15.08 -0.38
C ALA A 134 -10.89 14.55 0.99
N LEU A 135 -12.01 13.84 1.08
CA LEU A 135 -12.61 13.37 2.34
C LEU A 135 -12.93 11.87 2.35
N TYR A 136 -12.99 11.24 1.19
CA TYR A 136 -13.41 9.85 1.05
C TYR A 136 -12.38 9.02 0.31
N ALA A 137 -12.16 7.82 0.84
CA ALA A 137 -11.42 6.76 0.17
C ALA A 137 -12.26 5.49 0.13
N ARG A 138 -11.99 4.62 -0.83
CA ARG A 138 -12.47 3.25 -0.81
C ARG A 138 -11.34 2.29 -0.57
N PHE A 139 -11.66 1.14 0.03
CA PHE A 139 -10.67 0.13 0.35
C PHE A 139 -11.23 -1.28 0.13
N CYS A 140 -10.34 -2.23 -0.12
CA CYS A 140 -10.66 -3.64 -0.21
C CYS A 140 -9.51 -4.50 0.31
N TRP A 141 -9.85 -5.69 0.77
CA TRP A 141 -8.94 -6.68 1.33
C TRP A 141 -8.80 -7.88 0.40
N TYR A 142 -7.57 -8.38 0.30
CA TYR A 142 -7.28 -9.67 -0.34
C TYR A 142 -6.34 -10.49 0.53
N LYS A 143 -6.58 -11.79 0.62
CA LYS A 143 -5.61 -12.71 1.21
C LYS A 143 -4.41 -12.85 0.29
N TYR A 144 -3.24 -13.07 0.86
CA TYR A 144 -2.02 -13.31 0.09
C TYR A 144 -2.21 -14.35 -1.01
N LYS A 145 -2.80 -15.50 -0.65
CA LYS A 145 -3.05 -16.60 -1.58
C LYS A 145 -3.94 -16.25 -2.78
N ASP A 146 -4.89 -15.33 -2.60
CA ASP A 146 -5.84 -14.95 -3.65
C ASP A 146 -5.15 -14.15 -4.77
N VAL A 147 -4.00 -13.53 -4.48
CA VAL A 147 -3.21 -12.76 -5.46
C VAL A 147 -2.50 -13.69 -6.44
N ASN A 148 -2.23 -14.95 -6.07
CA ASN A 148 -1.60 -15.92 -6.97
C ASN A 148 -2.45 -16.23 -8.21
N ASP A 149 -3.76 -16.01 -8.13
CA ASP A 149 -4.72 -16.25 -9.22
C ASP A 149 -4.89 -15.02 -10.14
N TRP A 150 -4.18 -13.90 -9.85
CA TRP A 150 -4.27 -12.70 -10.66
C TRP A 150 -3.40 -12.78 -11.91
N ASP A 151 -3.75 -11.99 -12.92
CA ASP A 151 -2.96 -11.90 -14.16
C ASP A 151 -1.54 -11.40 -13.86
N VAL A 152 -0.57 -12.01 -14.52
CA VAL A 152 0.83 -11.57 -14.41
C VAL A 152 1.17 -10.69 -15.60
N VAL A 153 1.44 -9.41 -15.34
CA VAL A 153 1.71 -8.39 -16.37
C VAL A 153 3.06 -7.72 -16.16
N MET A 154 3.63 -7.19 -17.24
CA MET A 154 4.74 -6.23 -17.15
C MET A 154 4.19 -4.82 -17.00
N SER A 155 4.48 -4.18 -15.87
CA SER A 155 4.27 -2.74 -15.71
C SER A 155 5.46 -1.97 -16.30
N THR A 156 5.41 -0.64 -16.30
CA THR A 156 6.51 0.22 -16.78
C THR A 156 7.86 -0.10 -16.12
N TYR A 157 7.86 -0.56 -14.86
CA TYR A 157 9.09 -0.71 -14.08
C TYR A 157 9.35 -2.14 -13.59
N THR A 158 8.32 -2.99 -13.54
CA THR A 158 8.47 -4.31 -12.92
C THR A 158 7.33 -5.25 -13.28
N LYS A 159 7.55 -6.55 -13.15
CA LYS A 159 6.53 -7.58 -13.25
C LYS A 159 5.57 -7.48 -12.04
N CYS A 160 4.27 -7.55 -12.28
CA CYS A 160 3.24 -7.44 -11.25
C CYS A 160 2.16 -8.50 -11.42
N TYR A 161 1.55 -8.90 -10.30
CA TYR A 161 0.20 -9.43 -10.29
C TYR A 161 -0.78 -8.27 -10.46
N GLU A 162 -1.77 -8.41 -11.34
CA GLU A 162 -2.75 -7.37 -11.66
C GLU A 162 -4.17 -7.91 -11.62
N LEU A 163 -5.08 -7.17 -10.99
CA LEU A 163 -6.51 -7.39 -11.03
C LEU A 163 -7.21 -6.12 -11.55
N LYS A 164 -7.97 -6.24 -12.65
CA LYS A 164 -8.74 -5.12 -13.21
C LYS A 164 -9.94 -4.76 -12.33
N ILE A 165 -10.09 -3.48 -12.06
CA ILE A 165 -11.26 -2.92 -11.38
C ILE A 165 -12.36 -2.78 -12.45
N GLN A 166 -13.39 -3.63 -12.38
CA GLN A 166 -14.53 -3.50 -13.27
C GLN A 166 -15.21 -2.14 -13.01
N LYS A 167 -15.28 -1.30 -14.03
CA LYS A 167 -16.10 -0.09 -14.00
C LYS A 167 -17.55 -0.54 -14.15
N HIS A 168 -18.36 -0.31 -13.13
CA HIS A 168 -19.79 -0.37 -13.31
C HIS A 168 -20.19 0.84 -14.17
N ASN A 169 -20.65 0.58 -15.39
CA ASN A 169 -21.32 1.56 -16.23
C ASN A 169 -22.64 1.99 -15.59
#